data_c4bbeadab0851c58fa6b872c79e84fad
#
_entry.id   c4bbeadab0851c58fa6b872c79e84fad
#
_cell.length_a   1.000
_cell.length_b   1.000
_cell.length_c   1.000
_cell.angle_alpha   90.00
_cell.angle_beta   90.00
_cell.angle_gamma   90.00
#
_symmetry.space_group_name_H-M   'P 1'
#
loop_
_entity.id
_entity.type
_entity.pdbx_description
1 polymer ?
#
loop_
_entity_poly.entity_id
_entity_poly.type
_entity_poly.pdbx_seq_one_letter_code
_entity_poly.pdbx_strand_id
1 'polypeptide(L)'
;MALTPEGLMDALKAVADPNTGKNFVATRSLKNLQIADGDVSFDLELGYPAKSQHAAMRKALVAAAKTVPGVSNVSVNITTKVISHAVQRGVQLMPNVKNIIAVASGKGGVGKSTTAANLALALAAEGAAVGLLDADIYGPSQPMMLGIEGRPESEDGKTMEPLENHGVQVMSIGFLVDQDLSLIHI
;
A
#
# COMPACT_ATOMS: atom_id res chain seq x y z
N MET A 1 -8.14 -0.27 40.59
CA MET A 1 -9.03 0.36 39.59
C MET A 1 -9.54 -0.73 38.68
N ALA A 2 -10.82 -0.74 38.37
CA ALA A 2 -11.37 -1.69 37.42
C ALA A 2 -10.86 -1.38 36.00
N LEU A 3 -10.58 -2.40 35.23
CA LEU A 3 -10.23 -2.26 33.80
C LEU A 3 -11.44 -1.68 33.05
N THR A 4 -11.30 -0.46 32.53
CA THR A 4 -12.36 0.25 31.80
C THR A 4 -11.93 0.55 30.37
N PRO A 5 -12.85 0.60 29.41
CA PRO A 5 -12.55 0.99 28.05
C PRO A 5 -11.87 2.37 27.95
N GLU A 6 -12.30 3.34 28.76
CA GLU A 6 -11.73 4.70 28.80
C GLU A 6 -10.29 4.69 29.25
N GLY A 7 -9.98 3.99 30.36
CA GLY A 7 -8.62 3.89 30.88
C GLY A 7 -7.67 3.21 29.91
N LEU A 8 -8.15 2.19 29.18
CA LEU A 8 -7.38 1.53 28.12
C LEU A 8 -7.15 2.46 26.93
N MET A 9 -8.18 3.18 26.48
CA MET A 9 -8.04 4.14 25.38
C MET A 9 -7.08 5.28 25.76
N ASP A 10 -7.05 5.74 27.01
CA ASP A 10 -6.11 6.75 27.48
C ASP A 10 -4.66 6.25 27.43
N ALA A 11 -4.41 5.01 27.87
CA ALA A 11 -3.09 4.39 27.74
C ALA A 11 -2.65 4.26 26.27
N LEU A 12 -3.55 3.87 25.38
CA LEU A 12 -3.27 3.73 23.94
C LEU A 12 -3.01 5.07 23.22
N LYS A 13 -3.44 6.23 23.79
CA LYS A 13 -3.08 7.57 23.25
C LYS A 13 -1.57 7.84 23.29
N ALA A 14 -0.83 7.15 24.14
CA ALA A 14 0.62 7.29 24.20
C ALA A 14 1.34 6.71 22.97
N VAL A 15 0.67 5.87 22.18
CA VAL A 15 1.26 5.25 21.00
C VAL A 15 0.93 6.08 19.76
N ALA A 16 1.97 6.68 19.18
CA ALA A 16 1.86 7.41 17.92
C ALA A 16 2.18 6.50 16.73
N ASP A 17 1.51 6.74 15.64
CA ASP A 17 1.81 6.18 14.33
C ASP A 17 3.16 6.74 13.85
N PRO A 18 4.15 5.89 13.56
CA PRO A 18 5.50 6.33 13.19
C PRO A 18 5.53 7.12 11.86
N ASN A 19 4.53 6.94 10.99
CA ASN A 19 4.48 7.58 9.68
C ASN A 19 3.74 8.92 9.70
N THR A 20 2.75 9.08 10.56
CA THR A 20 1.93 10.30 10.62
C THR A 20 2.20 11.16 11.85
N GLY A 21 2.85 10.62 12.88
CA GLY A 21 3.08 11.26 14.17
C GLY A 21 1.82 11.44 15.02
N LYS A 22 0.65 11.00 14.54
CA LYS A 22 -0.63 11.10 15.26
C LYS A 22 -0.88 9.81 16.03
N ASN A 23 -1.50 9.91 17.21
CA ASN A 23 -1.86 8.70 17.93
C ASN A 23 -3.06 7.99 17.30
N PHE A 24 -3.10 6.66 17.40
CA PHE A 24 -4.11 5.81 16.77
C PHE A 24 -5.53 6.01 17.30
N VAL A 25 -5.68 6.52 18.51
CA VAL A 25 -6.98 6.88 19.09
C VAL A 25 -7.55 8.13 18.41
N ALA A 26 -6.73 9.17 18.25
CA ALA A 26 -7.13 10.42 17.61
C ALA A 26 -7.49 10.22 16.12
N THR A 27 -6.81 9.33 15.42
CA THR A 27 -7.11 8.98 14.03
C THR A 27 -8.29 8.01 13.88
N ARG A 28 -8.85 7.53 14.98
CA ARG A 28 -9.92 6.53 15.02
C ARG A 28 -9.54 5.23 14.30
N SER A 29 -8.26 4.89 14.31
CA SER A 29 -7.73 3.69 13.69
C SER A 29 -7.97 2.42 14.51
N LEU A 30 -8.22 2.56 15.82
CA LEU A 30 -8.56 1.44 16.70
C LEU A 30 -10.05 1.10 16.55
N LYS A 31 -10.32 -0.19 16.30
CA LYS A 31 -11.65 -0.74 16.05
C LYS A 31 -11.90 -1.97 16.93
N ASN A 32 -13.15 -2.34 17.08
CA ASN A 32 -13.58 -3.62 17.65
C ASN A 32 -12.95 -3.93 19.02
N LEU A 33 -12.80 -2.91 19.88
CA LEU A 33 -12.26 -3.08 21.22
C LEU A 33 -13.18 -3.99 22.05
N GLN A 34 -12.61 -5.07 22.56
CA GLN A 34 -13.29 -6.02 23.46
C GLN A 34 -12.43 -6.23 24.70
N ILE A 35 -13.10 -6.33 25.84
CA ILE A 35 -12.49 -6.59 27.15
C ILE A 35 -13.30 -7.70 27.81
N ALA A 36 -12.64 -8.80 28.16
CA ALA A 36 -13.26 -9.93 28.85
C ALA A 36 -12.25 -10.52 29.87
N ASP A 37 -12.60 -10.49 31.15
CA ASP A 37 -11.83 -11.12 32.24
C ASP A 37 -10.31 -10.79 32.26
N GLY A 38 -9.96 -9.55 31.88
CA GLY A 38 -8.57 -9.11 31.78
C GLY A 38 -7.92 -9.34 30.41
N ASP A 39 -8.57 -10.03 29.52
CA ASP A 39 -8.15 -10.18 28.14
C ASP A 39 -8.67 -9.02 27.28
N VAL A 40 -7.78 -8.42 26.53
CA VAL A 40 -8.06 -7.28 25.66
C VAL A 40 -7.80 -7.66 24.21
N SER A 41 -8.76 -7.40 23.33
CA SER A 41 -8.56 -7.53 21.89
C SER A 41 -9.06 -6.31 21.15
N PHE A 42 -8.34 -5.91 20.11
CA PHE A 42 -8.76 -4.84 19.20
C PHE A 42 -8.07 -4.92 17.85
N ASP A 43 -8.67 -4.26 16.87
CA ASP A 43 -8.09 -4.11 15.54
C ASP A 43 -7.42 -2.74 15.39
N LEU A 44 -6.29 -2.69 14.71
CA LEU A 44 -5.70 -1.47 14.18
C LEU A 44 -5.92 -1.44 12.66
N GLU A 45 -6.79 -0.54 12.18
CA GLU A 45 -7.05 -0.32 10.77
C GLU A 45 -6.19 0.84 10.25
N LEU A 46 -5.19 0.53 9.40
CA LEU A 46 -4.31 1.52 8.78
C LEU A 46 -4.87 1.97 7.44
N GLY A 47 -4.85 3.27 7.15
CA GLY A 47 -5.26 3.86 5.87
C GLY A 47 -4.22 3.73 4.76
N TYR A 48 -3.08 3.10 5.01
CA TYR A 48 -1.93 2.98 4.12
C TYR A 48 -1.22 1.64 4.33
N PRO A 49 -0.51 1.11 3.32
CA PRO A 49 0.27 -0.11 3.45
C PRO A 49 1.51 0.12 4.34
N ALA A 50 1.74 -0.78 5.30
CA ALA A 50 2.85 -0.68 6.26
C ALA A 50 3.21 -2.05 6.86
N LYS A 51 3.21 -3.10 6.05
CA LYS A 51 3.41 -4.49 6.49
C LYS A 51 4.71 -4.67 7.28
N SER A 52 5.78 -4.02 6.86
CA SER A 52 7.09 -4.07 7.53
C SER A 52 7.05 -3.54 8.96
N GLN A 53 6.13 -2.63 9.28
CA GLN A 53 6.02 -1.96 10.59
C GLN A 53 4.99 -2.62 11.52
N HIS A 54 4.18 -3.57 11.04
CA HIS A 54 3.12 -4.20 11.84
C HIS A 54 3.64 -4.79 13.15
N ALA A 55 4.81 -5.44 13.12
CA ALA A 55 5.39 -6.04 14.33
C ALA A 55 5.75 -4.99 15.39
N ALA A 56 6.35 -3.89 14.97
CA ALA A 56 6.74 -2.79 15.85
C ALA A 56 5.51 -2.07 16.43
N MET A 57 4.52 -1.76 15.59
CA MET A 57 3.26 -1.15 16.02
C MET A 57 2.49 -2.03 17.00
N ARG A 58 2.39 -3.34 16.70
CA ARG A 58 1.75 -4.31 17.61
C ARG A 58 2.46 -4.34 18.97
N LYS A 59 3.79 -4.42 18.97
CA LYS A 59 4.58 -4.43 20.21
C LYS A 59 4.34 -3.18 21.06
N ALA A 60 4.30 -2.01 20.43
CA ALA A 60 4.07 -0.73 21.13
C ALA A 60 2.65 -0.67 21.73
N LEU A 61 1.63 -1.07 20.96
CA LEU A 61 0.24 -1.10 21.43
C LEU A 61 0.03 -2.10 22.56
N VAL A 62 0.60 -3.30 22.44
CA VAL A 62 0.55 -4.32 23.52
C VAL A 62 1.24 -3.79 24.78
N ALA A 63 2.40 -3.16 24.66
CA ALA A 63 3.12 -2.60 25.80
C ALA A 63 2.29 -1.51 26.50
N ALA A 64 1.70 -0.58 25.74
CA ALA A 64 0.85 0.47 26.27
C ALA A 64 -0.40 -0.10 26.97
N ALA A 65 -1.10 -1.05 26.35
CA ALA A 65 -2.28 -1.67 26.96
C ALA A 65 -1.94 -2.39 28.28
N LYS A 66 -0.79 -3.05 28.35
CA LYS A 66 -0.33 -3.74 29.58
C LYS A 66 0.04 -2.83 30.74
N THR A 67 0.13 -1.52 30.54
CA THR A 67 0.30 -0.57 31.65
C THR A 67 -0.97 -0.38 32.48
N VAL A 68 -2.12 -0.77 31.91
CA VAL A 68 -3.41 -0.63 32.59
C VAL A 68 -3.61 -1.78 33.58
N PRO A 69 -3.87 -1.50 34.87
CA PRO A 69 -4.10 -2.52 35.89
C PRO A 69 -5.29 -3.42 35.51
N GLY A 70 -5.10 -4.73 35.65
CA GLY A 70 -6.14 -5.73 35.33
C GLY A 70 -6.05 -6.29 33.91
N VAL A 71 -5.15 -5.79 33.07
CA VAL A 71 -4.87 -6.36 31.75
C VAL A 71 -3.93 -7.56 31.88
N SER A 72 -4.39 -8.74 31.46
CA SER A 72 -3.61 -10.00 31.45
C SER A 72 -3.02 -10.26 30.07
N ASN A 73 -3.88 -10.41 29.06
CA ASN A 73 -3.47 -10.67 27.68
C ASN A 73 -3.96 -9.56 26.74
N VAL A 74 -3.20 -9.31 25.68
CA VAL A 74 -3.54 -8.31 24.66
C VAL A 74 -3.36 -8.93 23.28
N SER A 75 -4.41 -8.93 22.49
CA SER A 75 -4.41 -9.35 21.08
C SER A 75 -4.66 -8.14 20.19
N VAL A 76 -3.75 -7.88 19.25
CA VAL A 76 -3.88 -6.78 18.29
C VAL A 76 -3.80 -7.36 16.87
N ASN A 77 -4.90 -7.23 16.14
CA ASN A 77 -4.96 -7.52 14.71
C ASN A 77 -4.72 -6.24 13.92
N ILE A 78 -3.84 -6.26 12.92
CA ILE A 78 -3.53 -5.08 12.10
C ILE A 78 -3.99 -5.35 10.68
N THR A 79 -4.84 -4.47 10.17
CA THR A 79 -5.42 -4.53 8.83
C THR A 79 -5.11 -3.24 8.06
N THR A 80 -5.09 -3.34 6.74
CA THR A 80 -4.87 -2.19 5.86
C THR A 80 -6.13 -1.94 5.02
N LYS A 81 -6.65 -0.71 5.09
CA LYS A 81 -7.79 -0.27 4.31
C LYS A 81 -7.46 1.04 3.62
N VAL A 82 -6.77 0.94 2.49
CA VAL A 82 -6.41 2.11 1.68
C VAL A 82 -7.68 2.83 1.20
N ILE A 83 -7.75 4.13 1.44
CA ILE A 83 -8.88 4.98 1.06
C ILE A 83 -8.64 5.55 -0.33
N SER A 84 -9.68 5.58 -1.14
CA SER A 84 -9.67 6.24 -2.43
C SER A 84 -9.72 7.77 -2.24
N HIS A 85 -8.80 8.48 -2.88
CA HIS A 85 -8.78 9.94 -2.87
C HIS A 85 -9.20 10.47 -4.24
N ALA A 86 -10.33 11.17 -4.30
CA ALA A 86 -10.71 11.92 -5.49
C ALA A 86 -9.93 13.24 -5.53
N VAL A 87 -9.02 13.37 -6.49
CA VAL A 87 -8.14 14.56 -6.62
C VAL A 87 -8.87 15.73 -7.27
N GLN A 88 -9.86 15.48 -8.14
CA GLN A 88 -10.63 16.52 -8.83
C GLN A 88 -12.12 16.19 -8.91
N ARG A 89 -12.95 17.23 -8.75
CA ARG A 89 -14.40 17.11 -9.01
C ARG A 89 -14.64 16.86 -10.51
N GLY A 90 -15.42 15.83 -10.84
CA GLY A 90 -15.81 15.54 -12.23
C GLY A 90 -14.88 14.59 -12.98
N VAL A 91 -13.80 14.10 -12.38
CA VAL A 91 -12.99 13.02 -12.95
C VAL A 91 -13.59 11.68 -12.54
N GLN A 92 -13.93 10.86 -13.52
CA GLN A 92 -14.38 9.50 -13.29
C GLN A 92 -13.18 8.65 -12.84
N LEU A 93 -13.25 8.11 -11.64
CA LEU A 93 -12.22 7.20 -11.14
C LEU A 93 -12.25 5.89 -11.95
N MET A 94 -11.09 5.32 -12.17
CA MET A 94 -11.01 3.97 -12.76
C MET A 94 -11.60 2.97 -11.76
N PRO A 95 -12.48 2.08 -12.21
CA PRO A 95 -13.02 1.03 -11.35
C PRO A 95 -11.89 0.24 -10.70
N ASN A 96 -12.04 -0.03 -9.40
CA ASN A 96 -11.09 -0.82 -8.60
C ASN A 96 -9.69 -0.19 -8.38
N VAL A 97 -9.39 0.98 -8.93
CA VAL A 97 -8.15 1.73 -8.66
C VAL A 97 -8.43 2.81 -7.62
N LYS A 98 -7.84 2.66 -6.43
CA LYS A 98 -8.06 3.59 -5.32
C LYS A 98 -7.28 4.89 -5.47
N ASN A 99 -6.02 4.78 -5.90
CA ASN A 99 -5.13 5.93 -6.05
C ASN A 99 -4.26 5.75 -7.29
N ILE A 100 -4.05 6.83 -8.04
CA ILE A 100 -3.15 6.89 -9.20
C ILE A 100 -2.03 7.86 -8.87
N ILE A 101 -0.79 7.39 -9.02
CA ILE A 101 0.42 8.19 -8.81
C ILE A 101 1.10 8.37 -10.16
N ALA A 102 1.22 9.61 -10.64
CA ALA A 102 1.93 9.93 -11.87
C ALA A 102 3.38 10.33 -11.55
N VAL A 103 4.34 9.61 -12.16
CA VAL A 103 5.76 9.93 -12.08
C VAL A 103 6.18 10.51 -13.43
N ALA A 104 6.40 11.82 -13.48
CA ALA A 104 6.66 12.55 -14.72
C ALA A 104 7.82 13.53 -14.58
N SER A 105 8.48 13.88 -15.70
CA SER A 105 9.49 14.93 -15.76
C SER A 105 9.58 15.49 -17.19
N GLY A 106 9.76 16.77 -17.32
CA GLY A 106 10.04 17.44 -18.61
C GLY A 106 11.46 17.24 -19.13
N LYS A 107 12.36 16.61 -18.34
CA LYS A 107 13.75 16.37 -18.73
C LYS A 107 14.02 14.88 -18.83
N GLY A 108 14.70 14.45 -19.90
CA GLY A 108 15.19 13.07 -20.07
C GLY A 108 16.32 12.73 -19.10
N GLY A 109 16.51 11.44 -18.81
CA GLY A 109 17.66 10.93 -18.03
C GLY A 109 17.69 11.26 -16.54
N VAL A 110 16.59 11.73 -15.96
CA VAL A 110 16.51 12.10 -14.52
C VAL A 110 16.04 10.97 -13.60
N GLY A 111 15.84 9.77 -14.12
CA GLY A 111 15.47 8.59 -13.33
C GLY A 111 13.98 8.40 -13.09
N LYS A 112 13.09 8.93 -13.95
CA LYS A 112 11.63 8.72 -13.84
C LYS A 112 11.26 7.25 -13.73
N SER A 113 11.72 6.45 -14.69
CA SER A 113 11.43 5.00 -14.76
C SER A 113 11.95 4.27 -13.53
N THR A 114 13.17 4.59 -13.10
CA THR A 114 13.78 4.03 -11.88
C THR A 114 12.97 4.39 -10.65
N THR A 115 12.53 5.63 -10.52
CA THR A 115 11.68 6.08 -9.41
C THR A 115 10.34 5.36 -9.41
N ALA A 116 9.70 5.23 -10.59
CA ALA A 116 8.41 4.56 -10.73
C ALA A 116 8.50 3.07 -10.35
N ALA A 117 9.51 2.35 -10.87
CA ALA A 117 9.74 0.95 -10.55
C ALA A 117 9.98 0.75 -9.04
N ASN A 118 10.90 1.51 -8.44
CA ASN A 118 11.21 1.37 -7.02
C ASN A 118 10.03 1.73 -6.12
N LEU A 119 9.23 2.75 -6.49
CA LEU A 119 8.03 3.11 -5.74
C LEU A 119 6.98 1.97 -5.81
N ALA A 120 6.75 1.40 -6.99
CA ALA A 120 5.84 0.29 -7.18
C ALA A 120 6.26 -0.93 -6.34
N LEU A 121 7.54 -1.30 -6.40
CA LEU A 121 8.11 -2.41 -5.63
C LEU A 121 8.03 -2.16 -4.12
N ALA A 122 8.31 -0.94 -3.66
CA ALA A 122 8.23 -0.59 -2.25
C ALA A 122 6.78 -0.69 -1.73
N LEU A 123 5.81 -0.18 -2.50
CA LEU A 123 4.39 -0.28 -2.14
C LEU A 123 3.91 -1.74 -2.11
N ALA A 124 4.33 -2.57 -3.08
CA ALA A 124 4.00 -3.99 -3.10
C ALA A 124 4.62 -4.73 -1.90
N ALA A 125 5.88 -4.44 -1.55
CA ALA A 125 6.55 -5.00 -0.38
C ALA A 125 5.82 -4.65 0.93
N GLU A 126 5.24 -3.46 1.03
CA GLU A 126 4.42 -3.02 2.15
C GLU A 126 2.98 -3.59 2.12
N GLY A 127 2.66 -4.43 1.14
CA GLY A 127 1.39 -5.16 1.06
C GLY A 127 0.28 -4.45 0.29
N ALA A 128 0.60 -3.46 -0.53
CA ALA A 128 -0.36 -2.89 -1.47
C ALA A 128 -0.55 -3.78 -2.71
N ALA A 129 -1.75 -3.80 -3.28
CA ALA A 129 -1.97 -4.26 -4.65
C ALA A 129 -1.56 -3.13 -5.60
N VAL A 130 -0.55 -3.38 -6.43
CA VAL A 130 0.08 -2.34 -7.26
C VAL A 130 0.07 -2.75 -8.73
N GLY A 131 -0.40 -1.83 -9.58
CA GLY A 131 -0.20 -1.87 -11.01
C GLY A 131 0.74 -0.76 -11.47
N LEU A 132 1.60 -1.03 -12.43
CA LEU A 132 2.49 -0.07 -13.07
C LEU A 132 2.20 -0.03 -14.58
N LEU A 133 1.83 1.16 -15.06
CA LEU A 133 1.69 1.43 -16.49
C LEU A 133 2.92 2.18 -16.99
N ASP A 134 3.66 1.57 -17.90
CA ASP A 134 4.73 2.24 -18.63
C ASP A 134 4.12 3.10 -19.74
N ALA A 135 4.09 4.40 -19.52
CA ALA A 135 3.54 5.38 -20.45
C ALA A 135 4.60 5.98 -21.39
N ASP A 136 5.84 5.50 -21.34
CA ASP A 136 6.90 5.87 -22.29
C ASP A 136 6.82 5.00 -23.54
N ILE A 137 6.04 5.46 -24.52
CA ILE A 137 5.75 4.70 -25.74
C ILE A 137 7.01 4.53 -26.61
N TYR A 138 7.88 5.52 -26.63
CA TYR A 138 9.05 5.52 -27.51
C TYR A 138 10.28 4.85 -26.91
N GLY A 139 10.36 4.75 -25.59
CA GLY A 139 11.50 4.14 -24.87
C GLY A 139 11.04 3.32 -23.67
N PRO A 140 10.18 2.29 -23.88
CA PRO A 140 9.65 1.51 -22.77
C PRO A 140 10.80 0.81 -22.04
N SER A 141 10.87 1.02 -20.72
CA SER A 141 11.97 0.51 -19.90
C SER A 141 11.53 -0.42 -18.77
N GLN A 142 10.24 -0.43 -18.44
CA GLN A 142 9.74 -1.20 -17.31
C GLN A 142 9.85 -2.73 -17.47
N PRO A 143 9.66 -3.32 -18.68
CA PRO A 143 9.90 -4.75 -18.88
C PRO A 143 11.29 -5.19 -18.45
N MET A 144 12.31 -4.50 -18.94
CA MET A 144 13.70 -4.79 -18.61
C MET A 144 14.01 -4.52 -17.12
N MET A 145 13.52 -3.42 -16.57
CA MET A 145 13.79 -3.03 -15.17
C MET A 145 13.17 -3.99 -14.17
N LEU A 146 12.03 -4.58 -14.50
CA LEU A 146 11.31 -5.50 -13.62
C LEU A 146 11.57 -6.98 -13.99
N GLY A 147 12.41 -7.25 -15.00
CA GLY A 147 12.73 -8.60 -15.42
C GLY A 147 11.52 -9.37 -15.94
N ILE A 148 10.65 -8.71 -16.72
CA ILE A 148 9.43 -9.31 -17.25
C ILE A 148 9.61 -9.54 -18.74
N GLU A 149 9.39 -10.78 -19.15
CA GLU A 149 9.40 -11.23 -20.56
C GLU A 149 8.06 -11.83 -20.93
N GLY A 150 7.75 -11.89 -22.23
CA GLY A 150 6.54 -12.48 -22.76
C GLY A 150 5.56 -11.45 -23.31
N ARG A 151 4.40 -11.94 -23.74
CA ARG A 151 3.29 -11.12 -24.25
C ARG A 151 2.06 -11.26 -23.39
N PRO A 152 1.33 -10.15 -23.13
CA PRO A 152 0.04 -10.17 -22.46
C PRO A 152 -0.97 -11.02 -23.23
N GLU A 153 -1.74 -11.82 -22.52
CA GLU A 153 -2.85 -12.59 -23.08
C GLU A 153 -4.13 -11.76 -23.12
N SER A 154 -5.05 -12.11 -24.02
CA SER A 154 -6.36 -11.50 -24.10
C SER A 154 -7.41 -12.61 -24.17
N GLU A 155 -8.26 -12.70 -23.16
CA GLU A 155 -9.36 -13.68 -23.15
C GLU A 155 -10.55 -13.25 -23.97
N ASP A 156 -10.81 -11.95 -24.04
CA ASP A 156 -12.00 -11.37 -24.72
C ASP A 156 -11.68 -10.72 -26.08
N GLY A 157 -10.41 -10.68 -26.48
CA GLY A 157 -9.93 -10.00 -27.68
C GLY A 157 -10.04 -8.47 -27.62
N LYS A 158 -10.37 -7.89 -26.47
CA LYS A 158 -10.55 -6.44 -26.28
C LYS A 158 -9.67 -5.87 -25.18
N THR A 159 -9.44 -6.67 -24.14
CA THR A 159 -8.61 -6.32 -23.01
C THR A 159 -7.40 -7.24 -22.95
N MET A 160 -6.33 -6.79 -22.33
CA MET A 160 -5.11 -7.57 -22.14
C MET A 160 -4.85 -7.73 -20.64
N GLU A 161 -4.52 -8.93 -20.21
CA GLU A 161 -4.11 -9.18 -18.84
C GLU A 161 -2.68 -8.69 -18.64
N PRO A 162 -2.42 -7.88 -17.58
CA PRO A 162 -1.07 -7.40 -17.31
C PRO A 162 -0.14 -8.55 -16.93
N LEU A 163 1.12 -8.45 -17.33
CA LEU A 163 2.15 -9.37 -16.83
C LEU A 163 2.51 -9.02 -15.39
N GLU A 164 3.02 -9.99 -14.63
CA GLU A 164 3.33 -9.78 -13.22
C GLU A 164 4.73 -10.27 -12.87
N ASN A 165 5.46 -9.47 -12.10
CA ASN A 165 6.67 -9.88 -11.40
C ASN A 165 6.82 -9.10 -10.09
N HIS A 166 7.47 -9.69 -9.09
CA HIS A 166 7.69 -9.10 -7.76
C HIS A 166 6.40 -8.61 -7.05
N GLY A 167 5.22 -9.18 -7.38
CA GLY A 167 3.94 -8.76 -6.84
C GLY A 167 3.42 -7.42 -7.40
N VAL A 168 3.95 -6.99 -8.55
CA VAL A 168 3.49 -5.81 -9.29
C VAL A 168 2.95 -6.24 -10.65
N GLN A 169 1.72 -5.84 -10.97
CA GLN A 169 1.14 -5.99 -12.30
C GLN A 169 1.68 -4.89 -13.22
N VAL A 170 2.13 -5.27 -14.40
CA VAL A 170 2.81 -4.33 -15.31
C VAL A 170 2.22 -4.40 -16.71
N MET A 171 1.94 -3.24 -17.28
CA MET A 171 1.60 -3.10 -18.69
C MET A 171 2.55 -2.10 -19.35
N SER A 172 3.06 -2.48 -20.51
CA SER A 172 3.99 -1.67 -21.32
C SER A 172 3.80 -1.99 -22.80
N ILE A 173 3.97 -0.99 -23.65
CA ILE A 173 4.05 -1.21 -25.10
C ILE A 173 5.21 -2.13 -25.46
N GLY A 174 6.25 -2.17 -24.63
CA GLY A 174 7.41 -3.04 -24.80
C GLY A 174 7.10 -4.53 -24.78
N PHE A 175 5.93 -4.95 -24.27
CA PHE A 175 5.46 -6.33 -24.38
C PHE A 175 4.78 -6.66 -25.71
N LEU A 176 4.39 -5.65 -26.48
CA LEU A 176 3.59 -5.78 -27.68
C LEU A 176 4.41 -5.61 -28.96
N VAL A 177 5.59 -5.00 -28.85
CA VAL A 177 6.51 -4.75 -29.97
C VAL A 177 7.69 -5.68 -29.85
N ASP A 178 8.15 -6.24 -30.97
CA ASP A 178 9.36 -7.04 -30.97
C ASP A 178 10.57 -6.14 -30.66
N GLN A 179 11.48 -6.61 -29.83
CA GLN A 179 12.63 -5.83 -29.33
C GLN A 179 13.57 -5.38 -30.48
N ASP A 180 13.53 -6.06 -31.63
CA ASP A 180 14.27 -5.71 -32.83
C ASP A 180 13.62 -4.59 -33.66
N LEU A 181 12.36 -4.25 -33.39
CA LEU A 181 11.67 -3.12 -33.99
C LEU A 181 11.87 -1.88 -33.12
N SER A 182 13.06 -1.29 -33.21
CA SER A 182 13.30 0.03 -32.61
C SER A 182 12.33 1.03 -33.21
N LEU A 183 11.38 1.54 -32.41
CA LEU A 183 10.45 2.61 -32.79
C LEU A 183 11.18 3.91 -33.20
N ILE A 184 12.51 3.96 -33.07
CA ILE A 184 13.38 5.08 -33.46
C ILE A 184 13.60 5.12 -34.99
N HIS A 185 13.26 4.08 -35.72
CA HIS A 185 13.50 3.99 -37.17
C HIS A 185 12.24 4.17 -38.04
N ILE A 186 11.18 4.73 -37.48
CA ILE A 186 9.98 5.11 -38.29
C ILE A 186 10.12 6.57 -38.75
#